data_f7615b4f4f48e78be32f0767369bbbdb
#
_entry.id   f7615b4f4f48e78be32f0767369bbbdb
#
_cell.length_a   1.000
_cell.length_b   1.000
_cell.length_c   1.000
_cell.angle_alpha   90.00
_cell.angle_beta   90.00
_cell.angle_gamma   90.00
#
_symmetry.space_group_name_H-M   'P 1'
#
loop_
_entity.id
_entity.type
_entity.pdbx_description
1 polymer ?
#
loop_
_entity_poly.entity_id
_entity_poly.type
_entity_poly.pdbx_seq_one_letter_code
_entity_poly.pdbx_strand_id
1 'polypeptide(L)'
;MSTSKKTVVADHLREALARGEYKPGERLPGEEELAERFGVSRATARMGMRILQDEGRIAIRAGRGSYAADHRPIVHLATPVSGGSDSERFQEGYQPHLRDAGYHNIHESIKVSLDTMRPRVAKRLRPEADPDTPQGGLVVIRSCDRFVEGGLWQSQVTYLPYTIANNTPLMSPERLTQGVSATLRDLGYAETWNWDVVGARMPAPDEAEAFGLGPGIPLLVQERVAYAGNVTLRFTETIMPANRHQLLYSGGDAPEELLVLASDVNVFEF
;
A
#
# COMPACT_ATOMS: atom_id res chain seq x y z
N MET A 1 14.14 24.06 27.88
CA MET A 1 12.91 23.27 28.09
C MET A 1 13.31 21.89 28.57
N SER A 2 12.78 21.42 29.69
CA SER A 2 13.13 20.07 30.22
C SER A 2 12.44 19.01 29.36
N THR A 3 13.20 18.17 28.69
CA THR A 3 12.67 17.05 27.91
C THR A 3 11.94 16.10 28.86
N SER A 4 10.70 15.72 28.50
CA SER A 4 9.92 14.81 29.32
C SER A 4 10.60 13.44 29.44
N LYS A 5 10.59 12.83 30.64
CA LYS A 5 11.20 11.51 30.87
C LYS A 5 10.70 10.43 29.91
N LYS A 6 9.44 10.47 29.52
CA LYS A 6 8.89 9.54 28.49
C LYS A 6 9.52 9.76 27.12
N THR A 7 9.83 11.02 26.77
CA THR A 7 10.49 11.38 25.50
C THR A 7 11.94 10.89 25.49
N VAL A 8 12.64 10.98 26.62
CA VAL A 8 14.01 10.45 26.74
C VAL A 8 14.06 8.94 26.49
N VAL A 9 13.11 8.18 27.02
CA VAL A 9 12.99 6.73 26.75
C VAL A 9 12.70 6.48 25.26
N ALA A 10 11.77 7.25 24.67
CA ALA A 10 11.44 7.10 23.25
C ALA A 10 12.61 7.44 22.35
N ASP A 11 13.31 8.55 22.61
CA ASP A 11 14.48 9.00 21.81
C ASP A 11 15.58 7.95 21.83
N HIS A 12 15.90 7.41 23.02
CA HIS A 12 16.92 6.37 23.12
C HIS A 12 16.59 5.12 22.31
N LEU A 13 15.37 4.62 22.41
CA LEU A 13 14.94 3.45 21.63
C LEU A 13 14.88 3.78 20.14
N ARG A 14 14.46 4.99 19.76
CA ARG A 14 14.44 5.45 18.35
C ARG A 14 15.85 5.45 17.76
N GLU A 15 16.82 5.98 18.50
CA GLU A 15 18.21 5.97 18.08
C GLU A 15 18.79 4.54 18.01
N ALA A 16 18.47 3.67 18.97
CA ALA A 16 18.91 2.27 18.95
C ALA A 16 18.35 1.51 17.73
N LEU A 17 17.06 1.73 17.40
CA LEU A 17 16.42 1.18 16.20
C LEU A 17 17.07 1.73 14.92
N ALA A 18 17.36 3.04 14.87
CA ALA A 18 18.01 3.67 13.72
C ALA A 18 19.44 3.16 13.50
N ARG A 19 20.18 2.85 14.58
CA ARG A 19 21.51 2.24 14.49
C ARG A 19 21.49 0.74 14.18
N GLY A 20 20.30 0.12 14.04
CA GLY A 20 20.17 -1.30 13.78
C GLY A 20 20.55 -2.20 14.96
N GLU A 21 20.54 -1.68 16.19
CA GLU A 21 20.79 -2.48 17.40
C GLU A 21 19.73 -3.57 17.59
N TYR A 22 18.54 -3.33 17.08
CA TYR A 22 17.45 -4.29 17.03
C TYR A 22 17.06 -4.55 15.59
N LYS A 23 17.14 -5.81 15.17
CA LYS A 23 16.71 -6.25 13.84
C LYS A 23 15.19 -6.19 13.73
N PRO A 24 14.62 -6.04 12.52
CA PRO A 24 13.19 -6.18 12.29
C PRO A 24 12.63 -7.46 12.93
N GLY A 25 11.54 -7.34 13.71
CA GLY A 25 10.94 -8.45 14.45
C GLY A 25 11.67 -8.86 15.73
N GLU A 26 12.80 -8.27 16.07
CA GLU A 26 13.55 -8.56 17.30
C GLU A 26 12.85 -7.97 18.54
N ARG A 27 12.95 -8.70 19.64
CA ARG A 27 12.33 -8.31 20.89
C ARG A 27 13.09 -7.15 21.53
N LEU A 28 12.36 -6.12 21.94
CA LEU A 28 12.87 -4.96 22.66
C LEU A 28 12.89 -5.22 24.17
N PRO A 29 13.70 -4.43 24.93
CA PRO A 29 13.67 -4.43 26.39
C PRO A 29 12.25 -4.21 26.93
N GLY A 30 11.94 -4.86 28.04
CA GLY A 30 10.65 -4.73 28.71
C GLY A 30 10.45 -3.39 29.42
N GLU A 31 9.20 -3.05 29.75
CA GLU A 31 8.87 -1.83 30.49
C GLU A 31 9.64 -1.73 31.82
N GLU A 32 9.89 -2.84 32.47
CA GLU A 32 10.57 -2.94 33.77
C GLU A 32 12.05 -2.65 33.61
N GLU A 33 12.70 -3.26 32.63
CA GLU A 33 14.10 -3.06 32.29
C GLU A 33 14.37 -1.60 31.85
N LEU A 34 13.48 -1.02 31.05
CA LEU A 34 13.57 0.38 30.67
C LEU A 34 13.37 1.32 31.86
N ALA A 35 12.45 0.96 32.77
CA ALA A 35 12.19 1.74 33.99
C ALA A 35 13.45 1.79 34.87
N GLU A 36 14.12 0.67 35.08
CA GLU A 36 15.38 0.58 35.83
C GLU A 36 16.49 1.35 35.12
N ARG A 37 16.70 1.11 33.81
CA ARG A 37 17.77 1.73 33.01
C ARG A 37 17.71 3.25 33.00
N PHE A 38 16.50 3.84 32.96
CA PHE A 38 16.29 5.29 32.87
C PHE A 38 15.89 5.94 34.20
N GLY A 39 15.80 5.19 35.29
CA GLY A 39 15.39 5.73 36.59
C GLY A 39 13.99 6.36 36.54
N VAL A 40 13.03 5.71 35.86
CA VAL A 40 11.66 6.16 35.66
C VAL A 40 10.64 5.11 36.17
N SER A 41 9.37 5.51 36.30
CA SER A 41 8.32 4.53 36.59
C SER A 41 8.04 3.64 35.38
N ARG A 42 7.54 2.40 35.61
CA ARG A 42 7.04 1.52 34.52
C ARG A 42 6.01 2.22 33.63
N ALA A 43 5.12 3.04 34.25
CA ALA A 43 4.14 3.81 33.50
C ALA A 43 4.80 4.81 32.53
N THR A 44 5.91 5.46 32.96
CA THR A 44 6.68 6.38 32.12
C THR A 44 7.39 5.63 30.99
N ALA A 45 8.01 4.48 31.27
CA ALA A 45 8.63 3.63 30.25
C ALA A 45 7.59 3.17 29.20
N ARG A 46 6.42 2.69 29.66
CA ARG A 46 5.31 2.34 28.78
C ARG A 46 4.85 3.49 27.91
N MET A 47 4.76 4.72 28.45
CA MET A 47 4.41 5.90 27.66
C MET A 47 5.46 6.23 26.59
N GLY A 48 6.75 6.03 26.89
CA GLY A 48 7.83 6.16 25.91
C GLY A 48 7.71 5.12 24.79
N MET A 49 7.43 3.86 25.12
CA MET A 49 7.20 2.81 24.12
C MET A 49 5.96 3.07 23.26
N ARG A 50 4.89 3.62 23.86
CA ARG A 50 3.70 4.00 23.09
C ARG A 50 3.99 5.06 22.03
N ILE A 51 4.87 6.03 22.31
CA ILE A 51 5.29 7.00 21.30
C ILE A 51 5.87 6.29 20.08
N LEU A 52 6.74 5.29 20.28
CA LEU A 52 7.31 4.52 19.17
C LEU A 52 6.30 3.60 18.48
N GLN A 53 5.32 3.10 19.22
CA GLN A 53 4.21 2.35 18.63
C GLN A 53 3.34 3.26 17.75
N ASP A 54 3.05 4.48 18.20
CA ASP A 54 2.29 5.48 17.44
C ASP A 54 3.08 5.94 16.19
N GLU A 55 4.42 5.94 16.26
CA GLU A 55 5.29 6.17 15.12
C GLU A 55 5.41 4.94 14.19
N GLY A 56 4.83 3.79 14.56
CA GLY A 56 4.93 2.55 13.77
C GLY A 56 6.30 1.87 13.82
N ARG A 57 7.19 2.30 14.72
CA ARG A 57 8.56 1.76 14.84
C ARG A 57 8.64 0.49 15.66
N ILE A 58 7.66 0.24 16.50
CA ILE A 58 7.57 -0.98 17.31
C ILE A 58 6.16 -1.56 17.28
N ALA A 59 6.06 -2.87 17.46
CA ALA A 59 4.81 -3.61 17.65
C ALA A 59 4.72 -4.10 19.10
N ILE A 60 3.64 -3.76 19.80
CA ILE A 60 3.37 -4.26 21.16
C ILE A 60 2.39 -5.44 21.04
N ARG A 61 2.83 -6.62 21.46
CA ARG A 61 2.01 -7.84 21.47
C ARG A 61 1.59 -8.14 22.89
N ALA A 62 0.28 -8.13 23.15
CA ALA A 62 -0.27 -8.38 24.49
C ALA A 62 0.27 -9.69 25.09
N GLY A 63 0.83 -9.63 26.29
CA GLY A 63 1.42 -10.78 27.00
C GLY A 63 2.72 -11.32 26.42
N ARG A 64 3.21 -10.80 25.27
CA ARG A 64 4.44 -11.29 24.60
C ARG A 64 5.56 -10.26 24.59
N GLY A 65 5.26 -8.98 24.85
CA GLY A 65 6.23 -7.89 24.90
C GLY A 65 6.20 -7.01 23.66
N SER A 66 7.28 -6.24 23.49
CA SER A 66 7.44 -5.28 22.39
C SER A 66 8.56 -5.74 21.47
N TYR A 67 8.39 -5.48 20.19
CA TYR A 67 9.27 -5.94 19.13
C TYR A 67 9.57 -4.76 18.19
N ALA A 68 10.77 -4.71 17.62
CA ALA A 68 11.06 -3.81 16.52
C ALA A 68 10.08 -4.07 15.38
N ALA A 69 9.58 -3.02 14.75
CA ALA A 69 8.66 -3.18 13.62
C ALA A 69 9.37 -3.95 12.50
N ASP A 70 8.70 -4.98 11.99
CA ASP A 70 9.25 -5.88 10.97
C ASP A 70 8.85 -5.42 9.55
N HIS A 71 8.61 -4.13 9.40
CA HIS A 71 8.16 -3.59 8.13
C HIS A 71 9.28 -2.75 7.52
N ARG A 72 9.97 -3.34 6.54
CA ARG A 72 10.70 -2.57 5.53
C ARG A 72 9.66 -2.07 4.55
N PRO A 73 9.50 -0.76 4.37
CA PRO A 73 8.57 -0.25 3.37
C PRO A 73 8.95 -0.80 2.00
N ILE A 74 7.95 -1.26 1.27
CA ILE A 74 8.14 -1.67 -0.11
C ILE A 74 7.91 -0.46 -1.00
N VAL A 75 8.89 -0.17 -1.83
CA VAL A 75 8.80 0.89 -2.82
C VAL A 75 8.03 0.37 -4.03
N HIS A 76 6.94 1.06 -4.37
CA HIS A 76 6.15 0.77 -5.55
C HIS A 76 6.47 1.80 -6.62
N LEU A 77 6.89 1.35 -7.81
CA LEU A 77 6.99 2.23 -8.95
C LEU A 77 5.58 2.60 -9.41
N ALA A 78 5.21 3.85 -9.20
CA ALA A 78 3.88 4.36 -9.54
C ALA A 78 3.80 4.83 -11.01
N THR A 79 4.93 5.14 -11.65
CA THR A 79 5.02 5.56 -13.04
C THR A 79 5.37 4.36 -13.91
N PRO A 80 4.62 4.08 -14.99
CA PRO A 80 5.04 3.07 -15.97
C PRO A 80 6.37 3.46 -16.61
N VAL A 81 7.33 2.54 -16.65
CA VAL A 81 8.56 2.73 -17.43
C VAL A 81 8.25 2.51 -18.90
N SER A 82 8.54 3.50 -19.75
CA SER A 82 8.32 3.39 -21.19
C SER A 82 9.38 2.48 -21.81
N GLY A 83 8.98 1.32 -22.31
CA GLY A 83 9.72 0.65 -23.39
C GLY A 83 10.73 -0.45 -23.04
N GLY A 84 10.80 -0.97 -21.83
CA GLY A 84 11.70 -2.08 -21.47
C GLY A 84 11.00 -3.40 -21.13
N SER A 85 11.67 -4.54 -21.33
CA SER A 85 11.19 -5.87 -20.94
C SER A 85 10.98 -6.02 -19.42
N ASP A 86 11.61 -5.16 -18.64
CA ASP A 86 11.49 -5.11 -17.19
C ASP A 86 10.36 -4.19 -16.71
N SER A 87 9.76 -3.37 -17.62
CA SER A 87 8.47 -2.72 -17.32
C SER A 87 7.41 -3.76 -17.02
N GLU A 88 7.55 -4.96 -17.57
CA GLU A 88 6.75 -6.13 -17.20
C GLU A 88 7.02 -6.57 -15.75
N ARG A 89 8.24 -6.55 -15.25
CA ARG A 89 8.56 -6.88 -13.85
C ARG A 89 7.86 -5.96 -12.86
N PHE A 90 7.81 -4.66 -13.12
CA PHE A 90 7.06 -3.70 -12.32
C PHE A 90 5.55 -3.78 -12.58
N GLN A 91 5.11 -4.27 -13.74
CA GLN A 91 3.71 -4.52 -14.09
C GLN A 91 3.25 -5.94 -13.70
N GLU A 92 4.13 -6.93 -13.70
CA GLU A 92 3.85 -8.32 -13.30
C GLU A 92 3.46 -8.50 -11.82
N GLY A 93 3.42 -7.40 -11.14
CA GLY A 93 2.80 -7.37 -9.84
C GLY A 93 3.81 -7.38 -8.72
N TYR A 94 3.32 -6.93 -7.71
CA TYR A 94 3.71 -6.78 -6.35
C TYR A 94 4.47 -7.99 -5.73
N GLN A 95 4.17 -9.22 -6.19
CA GLN A 95 4.72 -10.45 -5.60
C GLN A 95 6.24 -10.65 -5.78
N PRO A 96 6.86 -10.35 -6.93
CA PRO A 96 8.31 -10.45 -7.06
C PRO A 96 9.05 -9.56 -6.06
N HIS A 97 8.66 -8.30 -5.94
CA HIS A 97 9.27 -7.36 -4.99
C HIS A 97 9.14 -7.80 -3.54
N LEU A 98 8.00 -8.38 -3.17
CA LEU A 98 7.80 -8.94 -1.84
C LEU A 98 8.73 -10.14 -1.58
N ARG A 99 8.91 -11.01 -2.57
CA ARG A 99 9.81 -12.17 -2.45
C ARG A 99 11.27 -11.74 -2.35
N ASP A 100 11.68 -10.74 -3.13
CA ASP A 100 13.02 -10.16 -3.07
C ASP A 100 13.28 -9.50 -1.71
N ALA A 101 12.24 -8.91 -1.11
CA ALA A 101 12.28 -8.38 0.26
C ALA A 101 12.21 -9.47 1.36
N GLY A 102 12.14 -10.76 0.98
CA GLY A 102 12.17 -11.89 1.90
C GLY A 102 10.80 -12.36 2.42
N TYR A 103 9.70 -11.88 1.84
CA TYR A 103 8.35 -12.36 2.18
C TYR A 103 7.98 -13.59 1.33
N HIS A 104 7.48 -14.65 1.96
CA HIS A 104 7.23 -15.91 1.27
C HIS A 104 5.76 -16.31 1.22
N ASN A 105 5.00 -16.01 2.25
CA ASN A 105 3.58 -16.32 2.31
C ASN A 105 2.73 -15.17 1.77
N ILE A 106 2.59 -15.13 0.43
CA ILE A 106 1.89 -14.08 -0.29
C ILE A 106 0.70 -14.69 -1.02
N HIS A 107 -0.51 -14.18 -0.77
CA HIS A 107 -1.70 -14.59 -1.49
C HIS A 107 -2.63 -13.42 -1.80
N GLU A 108 -3.49 -13.60 -2.77
CA GLU A 108 -4.48 -12.62 -3.20
C GLU A 108 -5.89 -13.20 -3.07
N SER A 109 -6.81 -12.38 -2.57
CA SER A 109 -8.24 -12.67 -2.58
C SER A 109 -8.90 -11.76 -3.60
N ILE A 110 -9.47 -12.34 -4.64
CA ILE A 110 -10.07 -11.60 -5.75
C ILE A 110 -11.58 -11.80 -5.73
N LYS A 111 -12.33 -10.70 -5.86
CA LYS A 111 -13.79 -10.70 -5.99
C LYS A 111 -14.16 -9.85 -7.20
N VAL A 112 -15.11 -10.32 -7.97
CA VAL A 112 -15.66 -9.57 -9.10
C VAL A 112 -17.17 -9.47 -8.94
N SER A 113 -17.70 -8.27 -9.13
CA SER A 113 -19.13 -8.01 -9.10
C SER A 113 -19.52 -7.02 -10.19
N LEU A 114 -20.80 -7.02 -10.52
CA LEU A 114 -21.41 -6.06 -11.42
C LEU A 114 -22.34 -5.16 -10.59
N ASP A 115 -22.26 -3.85 -10.79
CA ASP A 115 -23.10 -2.88 -10.09
C ASP A 115 -23.39 -1.69 -11.02
N THR A 116 -24.32 -0.85 -10.62
CA THR A 116 -24.52 0.46 -11.23
C THR A 116 -23.45 1.45 -10.77
N MET A 117 -23.00 2.33 -11.67
CA MET A 117 -22.00 3.32 -11.34
C MET A 117 -22.50 4.29 -10.28
N ARG A 118 -21.85 4.30 -9.13
CA ARG A 118 -22.06 5.32 -8.10
C ARG A 118 -21.53 6.66 -8.58
N PRO A 119 -22.05 7.81 -8.08
CA PRO A 119 -21.63 9.14 -8.53
C PRO A 119 -20.13 9.39 -8.50
N ARG A 120 -19.40 8.88 -7.47
CA ARG A 120 -17.95 8.98 -7.37
C ARG A 120 -17.24 8.26 -8.52
N VAL A 121 -17.69 7.05 -8.86
CA VAL A 121 -17.13 6.24 -9.96
C VAL A 121 -17.44 6.86 -11.31
N ALA A 122 -18.69 7.28 -11.52
CA ALA A 122 -19.12 7.96 -12.75
C ALA A 122 -18.30 9.24 -13.02
N LYS A 123 -17.99 10.01 -11.99
CA LYS A 123 -17.12 11.20 -12.10
C LYS A 123 -15.71 10.88 -12.60
N ARG A 124 -15.17 9.69 -12.31
CA ARG A 124 -13.83 9.24 -12.73
C ARG A 124 -13.87 8.59 -14.12
N LEU A 125 -14.81 7.69 -14.32
CA LEU A 125 -14.91 6.94 -15.57
C LEU A 125 -15.50 7.79 -16.71
N ARG A 126 -16.30 8.83 -16.39
CA ARG A 126 -16.94 9.71 -17.38
C ARG A 126 -17.56 8.91 -18.53
N PRO A 127 -18.50 7.97 -18.23
CA PRO A 127 -19.13 7.18 -19.28
C PRO A 127 -19.75 8.12 -20.31
N GLU A 128 -19.65 7.74 -21.59
CA GLU A 128 -20.38 8.46 -22.63
C GLU A 128 -21.86 8.46 -22.27
N ALA A 129 -22.51 9.58 -22.45
CA ALA A 129 -23.93 9.71 -22.21
C ALA A 129 -24.67 8.85 -23.23
N ASP A 130 -25.05 7.63 -22.83
CA ASP A 130 -25.94 6.78 -23.61
C ASP A 130 -27.39 7.15 -23.22
N PRO A 131 -28.18 7.68 -24.17
CA PRO A 131 -29.56 8.07 -23.91
C PRO A 131 -30.42 6.90 -23.41
N ASP A 132 -30.05 5.65 -23.71
CA ASP A 132 -30.80 4.45 -23.34
C ASP A 132 -30.31 3.81 -22.04
N THR A 133 -29.20 4.33 -21.45
CA THR A 133 -28.68 3.84 -20.17
C THR A 133 -29.04 4.79 -19.03
N PRO A 134 -29.97 4.40 -18.12
CA PRO A 134 -30.33 5.26 -16.99
C PRO A 134 -29.10 5.60 -16.17
N GLN A 135 -28.86 6.89 -15.98
CA GLN A 135 -27.86 7.52 -15.11
C GLN A 135 -26.72 6.61 -14.61
N GLY A 136 -25.62 6.57 -15.37
CA GLY A 136 -24.34 6.08 -14.88
C GLY A 136 -23.88 4.71 -15.37
N GLY A 137 -24.66 4.01 -16.20
CA GLY A 137 -24.20 2.74 -16.80
C GLY A 137 -23.83 1.64 -15.78
N LEU A 138 -23.51 0.46 -16.28
CA LEU A 138 -23.01 -0.66 -15.48
C LEU A 138 -21.48 -0.59 -15.36
N VAL A 139 -20.97 -1.02 -14.23
CA VAL A 139 -19.55 -1.10 -13.92
C VAL A 139 -19.19 -2.48 -13.38
N VAL A 140 -18.13 -3.05 -13.89
CA VAL A 140 -17.47 -4.23 -13.31
C VAL A 140 -16.54 -3.76 -12.22
N ILE A 141 -16.72 -4.29 -11.02
CA ILE A 141 -15.92 -3.99 -9.84
C ILE A 141 -15.05 -5.20 -9.55
N ARG A 142 -13.75 -5.04 -9.68
CA ARG A 142 -12.76 -6.06 -9.38
C ARG A 142 -11.96 -5.65 -8.14
N SER A 143 -12.21 -6.31 -7.01
CA SER A 143 -11.48 -6.10 -5.77
C SER A 143 -10.38 -7.15 -5.64
N CYS A 144 -9.21 -6.74 -5.20
CA CYS A 144 -8.05 -7.59 -4.95
C CYS A 144 -7.43 -7.19 -3.61
N ASP A 145 -7.60 -8.03 -2.60
CA ASP A 145 -6.96 -7.90 -1.32
C ASP A 145 -5.68 -8.75 -1.31
N ARG A 146 -4.55 -8.14 -1.01
CA ARG A 146 -3.25 -8.80 -0.95
C ARG A 146 -2.85 -9.02 0.48
N PHE A 147 -2.49 -10.26 0.79
CA PHE A 147 -2.08 -10.69 2.11
C PHE A 147 -0.60 -11.11 2.09
N VAL A 148 0.13 -10.68 3.12
CA VAL A 148 1.54 -11.03 3.33
C VAL A 148 1.67 -11.55 4.76
N GLU A 149 2.25 -12.74 4.91
CA GLU A 149 2.42 -13.42 6.20
C GLU A 149 1.09 -13.51 7.01
N GLY A 150 -0.01 -13.67 6.30
CA GLY A 150 -1.36 -13.79 6.88
C GLY A 150 -2.05 -12.46 7.25
N GLY A 151 -1.39 -11.32 7.12
CA GLY A 151 -1.97 -9.98 7.35
C GLY A 151 -2.38 -9.30 6.05
N LEU A 152 -3.47 -8.52 6.08
CA LEU A 152 -3.85 -7.68 4.95
C LEU A 152 -2.77 -6.62 4.74
N TRP A 153 -2.22 -6.58 3.52
CA TRP A 153 -1.11 -5.72 3.16
C TRP A 153 -1.54 -4.54 2.29
N GLN A 154 -2.40 -4.81 1.31
CA GLN A 154 -2.91 -3.83 0.37
C GLN A 154 -4.32 -4.23 -0.07
N SER A 155 -5.21 -3.26 -0.21
CA SER A 155 -6.52 -3.45 -0.84
C SER A 155 -6.63 -2.61 -2.10
N GLN A 156 -7.06 -3.21 -3.18
CA GLN A 156 -7.20 -2.55 -4.48
C GLN A 156 -8.58 -2.83 -5.06
N VAL A 157 -9.25 -1.77 -5.52
CA VAL A 157 -10.54 -1.88 -6.21
C VAL A 157 -10.42 -1.22 -7.58
N THR A 158 -10.65 -2.00 -8.62
CA THR A 158 -10.66 -1.52 -10.01
C THR A 158 -12.07 -1.52 -10.55
N TYR A 159 -12.49 -0.38 -11.06
CA TYR A 159 -13.76 -0.15 -11.70
C TYR A 159 -13.55 -0.09 -13.22
N LEU A 160 -14.25 -0.93 -13.96
CA LEU A 160 -14.13 -1.04 -15.41
C LEU A 160 -15.50 -0.79 -16.03
N PRO A 161 -15.62 0.04 -17.08
CA PRO A 161 -16.86 0.16 -17.84
C PRO A 161 -17.33 -1.22 -18.30
N TYR A 162 -18.62 -1.53 -18.12
CA TYR A 162 -19.16 -2.82 -18.54
C TYR A 162 -18.98 -3.05 -20.04
N THR A 163 -19.06 -2.00 -20.85
CA THR A 163 -18.85 -2.06 -22.30
C THR A 163 -17.45 -2.57 -22.69
N ILE A 164 -16.46 -2.38 -21.84
CA ILE A 164 -15.08 -2.86 -22.04
C ILE A 164 -14.89 -4.25 -21.45
N ALA A 165 -15.46 -4.50 -20.26
CA ALA A 165 -15.16 -5.70 -19.49
C ALA A 165 -16.08 -6.89 -19.80
N ASN A 166 -17.24 -6.66 -20.41
CA ASN A 166 -18.23 -7.70 -20.67
C ASN A 166 -17.67 -8.80 -21.60
N ASN A 167 -17.94 -10.06 -21.23
CA ASN A 167 -17.47 -11.26 -21.94
C ASN A 167 -15.95 -11.35 -22.11
N THR A 168 -15.19 -10.78 -21.18
CA THR A 168 -13.73 -10.82 -21.17
C THR A 168 -13.19 -11.47 -19.89
N PRO A 169 -11.91 -11.84 -19.81
CA PRO A 169 -11.27 -12.33 -18.59
C PRO A 169 -11.36 -11.34 -17.41
N LEU A 170 -11.63 -10.06 -17.65
CA LEU A 170 -11.80 -9.04 -16.61
C LEU A 170 -12.99 -9.32 -15.68
N MET A 171 -13.98 -10.12 -16.14
CA MET A 171 -15.13 -10.55 -15.33
C MET A 171 -14.87 -11.82 -14.53
N SER A 172 -13.74 -12.52 -14.77
CA SER A 172 -13.41 -13.72 -13.99
C SER A 172 -12.88 -13.35 -12.60
N PRO A 173 -13.29 -14.02 -11.52
CA PRO A 173 -12.67 -13.86 -10.19
C PRO A 173 -11.30 -14.51 -10.10
N GLU A 174 -10.79 -15.10 -11.18
CA GLU A 174 -9.46 -15.67 -11.23
C GLU A 174 -8.38 -14.58 -11.31
N ARG A 175 -7.17 -14.96 -10.91
CA ARG A 175 -6.01 -14.09 -11.05
C ARG A 175 -5.67 -13.87 -12.52
N LEU A 176 -5.61 -12.62 -12.92
CA LEU A 176 -5.06 -12.24 -14.23
C LEU A 176 -3.53 -12.28 -14.12
N THR A 177 -2.89 -13.28 -14.72
CA THR A 177 -1.44 -13.50 -14.59
C THR A 177 -0.60 -12.31 -15.04
N GLN A 178 -1.07 -11.58 -16.06
CA GLN A 178 -0.41 -10.39 -16.59
C GLN A 178 -0.96 -9.07 -15.99
N GLY A 179 -1.99 -9.17 -15.12
CA GLY A 179 -2.64 -8.00 -14.56
C GLY A 179 -3.70 -7.36 -15.49
N VAL A 180 -4.39 -6.34 -14.94
CA VAL A 180 -5.53 -5.68 -15.65
C VAL A 180 -5.05 -4.91 -16.88
N SER A 181 -3.93 -4.18 -16.80
CA SER A 181 -3.43 -3.34 -17.91
C SER A 181 -3.01 -4.17 -19.12
N ALA A 182 -2.32 -5.29 -18.89
CA ALA A 182 -1.93 -6.19 -19.97
C ALA A 182 -3.16 -6.88 -20.59
N THR A 183 -4.11 -7.30 -19.76
CA THR A 183 -5.38 -7.87 -20.25
C THR A 183 -6.15 -6.86 -21.11
N LEU A 184 -6.21 -5.59 -20.71
CA LEU A 184 -6.85 -4.52 -21.51
C LEU A 184 -6.12 -4.35 -22.84
N ARG A 185 -4.79 -4.36 -22.87
CA ARG A 185 -3.97 -4.28 -24.09
C ARG A 185 -4.26 -5.42 -25.04
N ASP A 186 -4.35 -6.65 -24.53
CA ASP A 186 -4.67 -7.84 -25.34
C ASP A 186 -6.08 -7.78 -25.93
N LEU A 187 -6.99 -7.05 -25.28
CA LEU A 187 -8.34 -6.75 -25.75
C LEU A 187 -8.40 -5.57 -26.75
N GLY A 188 -7.23 -4.97 -27.09
CA GLY A 188 -7.14 -3.83 -27.99
C GLY A 188 -7.26 -2.46 -27.31
N TYR A 189 -7.28 -2.42 -25.97
CA TYR A 189 -7.35 -1.19 -25.18
C TYR A 189 -5.99 -0.89 -24.54
N ALA A 190 -4.99 -0.50 -25.31
CA ALA A 190 -3.70 -0.10 -24.79
C ALA A 190 -3.81 1.22 -24.01
N GLU A 191 -3.36 1.23 -22.75
CA GLU A 191 -3.29 2.45 -21.95
C GLU A 191 -2.24 3.39 -22.56
N THR A 192 -2.66 4.62 -22.93
CA THR A 192 -1.79 5.63 -23.53
C THR A 192 -1.34 6.68 -22.55
N TRP A 193 -2.15 6.96 -21.53
CA TRP A 193 -1.84 7.88 -20.44
C TRP A 193 -2.71 7.62 -19.23
N ASN A 194 -2.29 8.10 -18.09
CA ASN A 194 -3.04 8.04 -16.85
C ASN A 194 -2.75 9.28 -15.98
N TRP A 195 -3.57 9.47 -14.98
CA TRP A 195 -3.25 10.36 -13.86
C TRP A 195 -3.47 9.65 -12.53
N ASP A 196 -2.69 10.06 -11.56
CA ASP A 196 -2.78 9.60 -10.18
C ASP A 196 -3.08 10.76 -9.25
N VAL A 197 -3.93 10.51 -8.26
CA VAL A 197 -4.06 11.35 -7.08
C VAL A 197 -3.68 10.51 -5.88
N VAL A 198 -2.70 10.98 -5.11
CA VAL A 198 -2.27 10.32 -3.88
C VAL A 198 -2.57 11.21 -2.71
N GLY A 199 -3.23 10.64 -1.73
CA GLY A 199 -3.55 11.28 -0.46
C GLY A 199 -3.23 10.37 0.72
N ALA A 200 -3.21 10.94 1.92
CA ALA A 200 -3.11 10.18 3.16
C ALA A 200 -4.30 10.51 4.06
N ARG A 201 -4.82 9.50 4.75
CA ARG A 201 -5.88 9.68 5.75
C ARG A 201 -5.72 8.69 6.88
N MET A 202 -6.31 8.98 8.01
CA MET A 202 -6.40 7.98 9.08
C MET A 202 -7.36 6.85 8.67
N PRO A 203 -7.08 5.60 9.08
CA PRO A 203 -7.98 4.48 8.86
C PRO A 203 -9.29 4.65 9.63
N ALA A 204 -10.39 4.15 9.06
CA ALA A 204 -11.59 3.87 9.83
C ALA A 204 -11.33 2.68 10.78
N PRO A 205 -12.14 2.49 11.85
CA PRO A 205 -11.89 1.42 12.82
C PRO A 205 -11.82 0.02 12.21
N ASP A 206 -12.69 -0.30 11.25
CA ASP A 206 -12.74 -1.54 10.50
C ASP A 206 -11.51 -1.73 9.58
N GLU A 207 -11.03 -0.65 8.97
CA GLU A 207 -9.80 -0.67 8.18
C GLU A 207 -8.58 -0.88 9.08
N ALA A 208 -8.52 -0.20 10.23
CA ALA A 208 -7.43 -0.38 11.19
C ALA A 208 -7.35 -1.84 11.68
N GLU A 209 -8.50 -2.45 11.97
CA GLU A 209 -8.59 -3.86 12.35
C GLU A 209 -8.16 -4.77 11.19
N ALA A 210 -8.70 -4.58 9.99
CA ALA A 210 -8.41 -5.40 8.82
C ALA A 210 -6.92 -5.38 8.45
N PHE A 211 -6.28 -4.20 8.48
CA PHE A 211 -4.85 -4.05 8.21
C PHE A 211 -3.94 -4.34 9.42
N GLY A 212 -4.52 -4.59 10.61
CA GLY A 212 -3.77 -4.80 11.85
C GLY A 212 -2.93 -3.60 12.25
N LEU A 213 -3.46 -2.38 12.10
CA LEU A 213 -2.73 -1.14 12.35
C LEU A 213 -2.81 -0.73 13.81
N GLY A 214 -1.67 -0.27 14.33
CA GLY A 214 -1.62 0.47 15.58
C GLY A 214 -2.16 1.90 15.41
N PRO A 215 -2.38 2.61 16.53
CA PRO A 215 -2.76 4.01 16.49
C PRO A 215 -1.67 4.86 15.80
N GLY A 216 -2.09 5.92 15.12
CA GLY A 216 -1.17 6.88 14.49
C GLY A 216 -0.65 6.50 13.09
N ILE A 217 -0.95 5.31 12.59
CA ILE A 217 -0.51 4.88 11.25
C ILE A 217 -1.56 5.28 10.22
N PRO A 218 -1.25 6.22 9.29
CA PRO A 218 -2.16 6.59 8.23
C PRO A 218 -2.18 5.55 7.10
N LEU A 219 -3.23 5.64 6.28
CA LEU A 219 -3.33 4.95 5.01
C LEU A 219 -2.91 5.91 3.87
N LEU A 220 -2.09 5.43 2.95
CA LEU A 220 -1.96 6.01 1.62
C LEU A 220 -3.13 5.54 0.77
N VAL A 221 -3.76 6.46 0.08
CA VAL A 221 -4.84 6.21 -0.88
C VAL A 221 -4.39 6.74 -2.23
N GLN A 222 -4.25 5.85 -3.19
CA GLN A 222 -3.93 6.20 -4.57
C GLN A 222 -5.17 5.97 -5.44
N GLU A 223 -5.64 7.00 -6.11
CA GLU A 223 -6.63 6.91 -7.18
C GLU A 223 -5.91 7.05 -8.53
N ARG A 224 -6.06 6.05 -9.40
CA ARG A 224 -5.55 6.08 -10.78
C ARG A 224 -6.70 5.98 -11.76
N VAL A 225 -6.71 6.87 -12.76
CA VAL A 225 -7.59 6.73 -13.93
C VAL A 225 -6.72 6.58 -15.17
N ALA A 226 -6.96 5.54 -15.94
CA ALA A 226 -6.20 5.22 -17.15
C ALA A 226 -7.07 5.34 -18.40
N TYR A 227 -6.43 5.75 -19.50
CA TYR A 227 -7.08 6.11 -20.76
C TYR A 227 -6.40 5.46 -21.96
N ALA A 228 -7.21 5.16 -22.99
CA ALA A 228 -6.74 4.96 -24.36
C ALA A 228 -7.21 6.16 -25.19
N GLY A 229 -6.31 7.08 -25.53
CA GLY A 229 -6.70 8.36 -26.11
C GLY A 229 -7.66 9.13 -25.18
N ASN A 230 -8.89 9.32 -25.64
CA ASN A 230 -9.96 10.00 -24.87
C ASN A 230 -10.90 9.03 -24.15
N VAL A 231 -10.75 7.72 -24.35
CA VAL A 231 -11.61 6.70 -23.73
C VAL A 231 -11.06 6.34 -22.36
N THR A 232 -11.89 6.47 -21.32
CA THR A 232 -11.52 6.03 -19.98
C THR A 232 -11.62 4.51 -19.90
N LEU A 233 -10.51 3.84 -19.58
CA LEU A 233 -10.45 2.38 -19.52
C LEU A 233 -10.79 1.85 -18.13
N ARG A 234 -10.25 2.46 -17.10
CA ARG A 234 -10.45 2.04 -15.72
C ARG A 234 -10.21 3.17 -14.72
N PHE A 235 -10.85 3.03 -13.59
CA PHE A 235 -10.54 3.75 -12.35
C PHE A 235 -10.11 2.73 -11.30
N THR A 236 -8.96 2.95 -10.69
CA THR A 236 -8.43 2.07 -9.64
C THR A 236 -8.16 2.87 -8.37
N GLU A 237 -8.68 2.39 -7.27
CA GLU A 237 -8.36 2.87 -5.93
C GLU A 237 -7.49 1.83 -5.23
N THR A 238 -6.37 2.25 -4.67
CA THR A 238 -5.47 1.40 -3.89
C THR A 238 -5.27 2.00 -2.52
N ILE A 239 -5.49 1.19 -1.49
CA ILE A 239 -5.35 1.57 -0.08
C ILE A 239 -4.20 0.77 0.52
N MET A 240 -3.26 1.47 1.15
CA MET A 240 -2.01 0.91 1.65
C MET A 240 -1.63 1.54 2.99
N PRO A 241 -1.24 0.77 4.02
CA PRO A 241 -0.63 1.33 5.22
C PRO A 241 0.67 2.09 4.93
N ALA A 242 0.75 3.36 5.37
CA ALA A 242 1.88 4.22 5.03
C ALA A 242 3.22 3.76 5.62
N ASN A 243 3.20 3.00 6.72
CA ASN A 243 4.40 2.45 7.33
C ASN A 243 5.01 1.24 6.60
N ARG A 244 4.35 0.74 5.55
CA ARG A 244 4.75 -0.46 4.80
C ARG A 244 4.97 -0.18 3.31
N HIS A 245 4.57 1.01 2.84
CA HIS A 245 4.51 1.32 1.42
C HIS A 245 5.09 2.69 1.14
N GLN A 246 5.83 2.78 0.06
CA GLN A 246 6.31 4.00 -0.54
C GLN A 246 5.96 3.99 -2.03
N LEU A 247 5.64 5.15 -2.58
CA LEU A 247 5.35 5.31 -3.99
C LEU A 247 6.50 6.07 -4.65
N LEU A 248 7.15 5.45 -5.62
CA LEU A 248 8.19 6.06 -6.42
C LEU A 248 7.57 6.58 -7.73
N TYR A 249 7.71 7.84 -7.98
CA TYR A 249 7.37 8.47 -9.25
C TYR A 249 8.67 8.89 -9.95
N SER A 250 8.85 8.41 -11.17
CA SER A 250 9.94 8.88 -12.05
C SER A 250 9.40 9.88 -13.07
N GLY A 251 10.22 10.84 -13.48
CA GLY A 251 9.90 11.80 -14.54
C GLY A 251 10.92 11.68 -15.68
N GLY A 252 10.44 11.79 -16.93
CA GLY A 252 11.27 11.64 -18.13
C GLY A 252 11.67 10.19 -18.40
N ASP A 253 12.66 10.02 -19.28
CA ASP A 253 13.22 8.71 -19.66
C ASP A 253 14.31 8.31 -18.65
N ALA A 254 13.91 7.91 -17.46
CA ALA A 254 14.83 7.46 -16.43
C ALA A 254 15.42 6.09 -16.80
N PRO A 255 16.75 5.91 -16.78
CA PRO A 255 17.38 4.61 -16.95
C PRO A 255 16.92 3.66 -15.86
N GLU A 256 16.54 2.44 -16.24
CA GLU A 256 16.01 1.44 -15.31
C GLU A 256 16.97 1.10 -14.18
N GLU A 257 18.26 1.02 -14.47
CA GLU A 257 19.31 0.79 -13.49
C GLU A 257 19.28 1.82 -12.34
N LEU A 258 18.94 3.07 -12.64
CA LEU A 258 18.81 4.13 -11.63
C LEU A 258 17.50 4.04 -10.84
N LEU A 259 16.44 3.49 -11.43
CA LEU A 259 15.17 3.24 -10.74
C LEU A 259 15.32 2.10 -9.71
N VAL A 260 16.14 1.10 -10.01
CA VAL A 260 16.48 0.04 -9.04
C VAL A 260 17.20 0.63 -7.83
N LEU A 261 18.13 1.56 -8.02
CA LEU A 261 18.80 2.25 -6.91
C LEU A 261 17.81 3.08 -6.06
N ALA A 262 16.82 3.70 -6.70
CA ALA A 262 15.79 4.46 -6.00
C ALA A 262 14.85 3.56 -5.18
N SER A 263 14.73 2.26 -5.51
CA SER A 263 13.92 1.31 -4.74
C SER A 263 14.52 0.98 -3.36
N ASP A 264 15.82 1.22 -3.16
CA ASP A 264 16.49 1.05 -1.87
C ASP A 264 16.33 2.26 -0.94
N VAL A 265 15.77 3.37 -1.45
CA VAL A 265 15.55 4.56 -0.64
C VAL A 265 14.41 4.32 0.34
N ASN A 266 14.70 4.47 1.64
CA ASN A 266 13.70 4.42 2.69
C ASN A 266 13.51 5.82 3.28
N VAL A 267 12.36 6.45 3.01
CA VAL A 267 12.06 7.80 3.53
C VAL A 267 11.88 7.85 5.05
N PHE A 268 11.87 6.71 5.72
CA PHE A 268 11.79 6.58 7.18
C PHE A 268 13.17 6.37 7.85
N GLU A 269 14.25 6.35 7.06
CA GLU A 269 15.61 6.39 7.60
C GLU A 269 15.92 7.83 8.05
N PHE A 270 16.21 8.00 9.36
CA PHE A 270 16.56 9.26 9.97
C PHE A 270 17.92 9.16 10.65
#